data_f24877452ec04148b0473e6f29923a12
#
_entry.id   f24877452ec04148b0473e6f29923a12
#
_cell.length_a   1.000
_cell.length_b   1.000
_cell.length_c   1.000
_cell.angle_alpha   90.00
_cell.angle_beta   90.00
_cell.angle_gamma   90.00
#
_symmetry.space_group_name_H-M   'P 1'
#
loop_
_entity.id
_entity.type
_entity.pdbx_description
1 polymer ?
#
loop_
_entity_poly.entity_id
_entity_poly.type
_entity_poly.pdbx_seq_one_letter_code
_entity_poly.pdbx_strand_id
1 'polypeptide(L)'
;TVMNELKTQKNVVQAYVMDEIFDKMEGGEAAMAPYYAGDAITMIDENPDLAFVHPEEGVNFFVDSMCIPANAKNKEAAEMFINYMCETSVGLANCDFIGYSTPLTEVWNELDDDLKYSEIAYPGEDVMEKAEVFNTLPDDINAAMDAQWSEMKSYEEGGSGWMVVVMLIVAVAISTFNIWRKLRKKSRDNY
;
A
#
# COMPACT_ATOMS: atom_id res chain seq x y z
N THR A 1 1.48 -3.38 22.71
CA THR A 1 0.50 -2.50 22.00
C THR A 1 0.81 -2.49 20.52
N VAL A 2 -0.19 -2.28 19.66
CA VAL A 2 -0.07 -2.29 18.20
C VAL A 2 1.11 -1.44 17.71
N MET A 3 1.30 -0.24 18.23
CA MET A 3 2.41 0.64 17.84
C MET A 3 3.79 0.05 18.09
N ASN A 4 3.97 -0.72 19.18
CA ASN A 4 5.26 -1.37 19.45
C ASN A 4 5.51 -2.50 18.45
N GLU A 5 4.49 -3.27 18.09
CA GLU A 5 4.59 -4.31 17.08
C GLU A 5 4.94 -3.72 15.72
N LEU A 6 4.28 -2.63 15.31
CA LEU A 6 4.58 -1.93 14.06
C LEU A 6 6.01 -1.36 14.04
N LYS A 7 6.51 -0.82 15.17
CA LYS A 7 7.90 -0.36 15.28
C LYS A 7 8.90 -1.52 15.15
N THR A 8 8.58 -2.68 15.72
CA THR A 8 9.41 -3.89 15.56
C THR A 8 9.37 -4.40 14.12
N GLN A 9 8.17 -4.46 13.52
CA GLN A 9 7.97 -4.88 12.13
C GLN A 9 8.74 -3.99 11.15
N LYS A 10 8.89 -2.69 11.44
CA LYS A 10 9.53 -1.73 10.55
C LYS A 10 10.94 -2.14 10.11
N ASN A 11 11.65 -2.93 10.91
CA ASN A 11 12.99 -3.41 10.58
C ASN A 11 13.01 -4.38 9.38
N VAL A 12 11.88 -4.97 9.05
CA VAL A 12 11.69 -5.90 7.91
C VAL A 12 10.80 -5.34 6.81
N VAL A 13 10.23 -4.15 7.00
CA VAL A 13 9.42 -3.46 5.99
C VAL A 13 10.32 -2.78 4.98
N GLN A 14 10.20 -3.19 3.71
CA GLN A 14 10.94 -2.58 2.62
C GLN A 14 10.45 -1.15 2.33
N ALA A 15 9.14 -0.96 2.22
CA ALA A 15 8.52 0.34 1.93
C ALA A 15 7.04 0.36 2.35
N TYR A 16 6.51 1.57 2.56
CA TYR A 16 5.09 1.84 2.70
C TYR A 16 4.63 2.49 1.40
N VAL A 17 3.98 1.72 0.55
CA VAL A 17 3.57 2.11 -0.81
C VAL A 17 2.10 1.78 -1.03
N MET A 18 1.54 2.29 -2.10
CA MET A 18 0.22 1.91 -2.62
C MET A 18 0.40 1.22 -3.97
N ASP A 19 0.17 1.89 -5.07
CA ASP A 19 0.18 1.29 -6.42
C ASP A 19 1.55 0.72 -6.84
N GLU A 20 2.65 1.22 -6.26
CA GLU A 20 4.00 0.67 -6.49
C GLU A 20 4.16 -0.77 -6.00
N ILE A 21 3.15 -1.31 -5.30
CA ILE A 21 3.15 -2.71 -4.87
C ILE A 21 3.14 -3.68 -6.04
N PHE A 22 2.47 -3.32 -7.15
CA PHE A 22 2.44 -4.13 -8.38
C PHE A 22 3.86 -4.40 -8.87
N ASP A 23 4.63 -3.36 -9.15
CA ASP A 23 6.03 -3.49 -9.62
C ASP A 23 6.87 -4.31 -8.64
N LYS A 24 6.67 -4.13 -7.33
CA LYS A 24 7.46 -4.80 -6.29
C LYS A 24 7.16 -6.29 -6.16
N MET A 25 5.90 -6.67 -6.27
CA MET A 25 5.48 -8.06 -6.15
C MET A 25 5.72 -8.81 -7.46
N GLU A 26 5.29 -8.26 -8.60
CA GLU A 26 5.49 -8.85 -9.92
C GLU A 26 6.98 -8.97 -10.28
N GLY A 27 7.78 -7.95 -9.93
CA GLY A 27 9.22 -7.94 -10.12
C GLY A 27 10.01 -8.79 -9.12
N GLY A 28 9.36 -9.37 -8.10
CA GLY A 28 10.02 -10.18 -7.06
C GLY A 28 10.91 -9.37 -6.11
N GLU A 29 10.70 -8.03 -6.01
CA GLU A 29 11.45 -7.18 -5.11
C GLU A 29 11.01 -7.33 -3.64
N ALA A 30 9.75 -7.67 -3.40
CA ALA A 30 9.19 -7.91 -2.08
C ALA A 30 8.72 -9.36 -1.94
N ALA A 31 8.95 -9.94 -0.76
CA ALA A 31 8.58 -11.33 -0.48
C ALA A 31 7.11 -11.47 -0.05
N MET A 32 6.52 -10.44 0.53
CA MET A 32 5.16 -10.43 1.05
C MET A 32 4.64 -9.00 1.16
N ALA A 33 3.36 -8.81 0.87
CA ALA A 33 2.66 -7.55 1.08
C ALA A 33 1.18 -7.79 1.45
N PRO A 34 0.60 -7.03 2.39
CA PRO A 34 -0.85 -6.94 2.53
C PRO A 34 -1.41 -6.06 1.41
N TYR A 35 -2.36 -6.58 0.65
CA TYR A 35 -3.00 -5.82 -0.42
C TYR A 35 -4.43 -6.31 -0.69
N TYR A 36 -5.11 -5.68 -1.65
CA TYR A 36 -6.49 -5.99 -2.00
C TYR A 36 -6.58 -7.27 -2.82
N ALA A 37 -7.66 -8.03 -2.61
CA ALA A 37 -7.86 -9.33 -3.23
C ALA A 37 -7.97 -9.27 -4.77
N GLY A 38 -8.70 -8.28 -5.31
CA GLY A 38 -8.84 -8.13 -6.76
C GLY A 38 -7.50 -7.79 -7.43
N ASP A 39 -6.75 -6.85 -6.85
CA ASP A 39 -5.41 -6.51 -7.35
C ASP A 39 -4.44 -7.70 -7.24
N ALA A 40 -4.59 -8.54 -6.21
CA ALA A 40 -3.79 -9.76 -6.09
C ALA A 40 -4.06 -10.76 -7.22
N ILE A 41 -5.31 -10.86 -7.70
CA ILE A 41 -5.64 -11.71 -8.86
C ILE A 41 -4.90 -11.21 -10.09
N THR A 42 -4.94 -9.91 -10.38
CA THR A 42 -4.23 -9.34 -11.54
C THR A 42 -2.72 -9.49 -11.43
N MET A 43 -2.13 -9.33 -10.24
CA MET A 43 -0.69 -9.60 -10.03
C MET A 43 -0.31 -11.06 -10.23
N ILE A 44 -1.18 -12.01 -9.83
CA ILE A 44 -0.96 -13.46 -10.01
C ILE A 44 -1.03 -13.82 -11.50
N ASP A 45 -1.92 -13.19 -12.27
CA ASP A 45 -2.01 -13.39 -13.72
C ASP A 45 -0.73 -12.94 -14.45
N GLU A 46 -0.10 -11.86 -13.99
CA GLU A 46 1.17 -11.37 -14.55
C GLU A 46 2.39 -12.16 -14.03
N ASN A 47 2.35 -12.63 -12.77
CA ASN A 47 3.42 -13.43 -12.17
C ASN A 47 2.84 -14.63 -11.40
N PRO A 48 2.81 -15.84 -12.03
CA PRO A 48 2.25 -17.05 -11.42
C PRO A 48 3.07 -17.61 -10.24
N ASP A 49 4.24 -17.03 -9.93
CA ASP A 49 5.00 -17.38 -8.72
C ASP A 49 4.41 -16.72 -7.45
N LEU A 50 3.46 -15.80 -7.62
CA LEU A 50 2.73 -15.16 -6.52
C LEU A 50 1.59 -16.06 -6.03
N ALA A 51 1.26 -15.93 -4.75
CA ALA A 51 0.10 -16.56 -4.15
C ALA A 51 -0.59 -15.60 -3.17
N PHE A 52 -1.89 -15.74 -3.03
CA PHE A 52 -2.70 -14.99 -2.07
C PHE A 52 -3.17 -15.89 -0.94
N VAL A 53 -3.23 -15.34 0.28
CA VAL A 53 -3.77 -16.03 1.45
C VAL A 53 -4.63 -15.09 2.28
N HIS A 54 -5.75 -15.58 2.79
CA HIS A 54 -6.52 -14.89 3.81
C HIS A 54 -5.88 -15.15 5.18
N PRO A 55 -5.54 -14.10 5.97
CA PRO A 55 -5.02 -14.29 7.32
C PRO A 55 -6.01 -15.02 8.24
N GLU A 56 -5.50 -15.92 9.10
CA GLU A 56 -6.33 -16.66 10.06
C GLU A 56 -7.03 -15.75 11.08
N GLU A 57 -6.43 -14.59 11.36
CA GLU A 57 -6.93 -13.59 12.30
C GLU A 57 -8.16 -12.86 11.79
N GLY A 58 -8.36 -12.80 10.48
CA GLY A 58 -9.46 -12.11 9.83
C GLY A 58 -9.02 -11.22 8.69
N VAL A 59 -9.98 -10.68 7.98
CA VAL A 59 -9.80 -9.82 6.80
C VAL A 59 -10.60 -8.53 6.94
N ASN A 60 -10.19 -7.49 6.24
CA ASN A 60 -11.02 -6.32 6.03
C ASN A 60 -11.99 -6.58 4.87
N PHE A 61 -13.28 -6.34 5.10
CA PHE A 61 -14.30 -6.34 4.07
C PHE A 61 -14.69 -4.90 3.73
N PHE A 62 -14.71 -4.55 2.46
CA PHE A 62 -15.10 -3.22 1.99
C PHE A 62 -15.95 -3.31 0.73
N VAL A 63 -16.65 -2.23 0.43
CA VAL A 63 -17.48 -2.09 -0.77
C VAL A 63 -17.13 -0.76 -1.42
N ASP A 64 -16.60 -0.82 -2.64
CA ASP A 64 -16.39 0.37 -3.46
C ASP A 64 -17.73 0.88 -3.98
N SER A 65 -17.95 2.17 -3.89
CA SER A 65 -19.23 2.79 -4.19
C SER A 65 -19.09 4.01 -5.06
N MET A 66 -19.95 4.10 -6.08
CA MET A 66 -20.12 5.32 -6.85
C MET A 66 -21.09 6.26 -6.14
N CYS A 67 -20.68 7.50 -5.89
CA CYS A 67 -21.47 8.50 -5.21
C CYS A 67 -21.71 9.74 -6.07
N ILE A 68 -22.93 10.30 -5.98
CA ILE A 68 -23.29 11.56 -6.62
C ILE A 68 -23.28 12.67 -5.56
N PRO A 69 -22.40 13.68 -5.64
CA PRO A 69 -22.39 14.79 -4.70
C PRO A 69 -23.74 15.53 -4.68
N ALA A 70 -24.18 15.98 -3.51
CA ALA A 70 -25.48 16.64 -3.34
C ALA A 70 -25.65 17.91 -4.22
N ASN A 71 -24.54 18.57 -4.55
CA ASN A 71 -24.52 19.77 -5.41
C ASN A 71 -24.16 19.49 -6.88
N ALA A 72 -24.23 18.22 -7.32
CA ALA A 72 -23.98 17.85 -8.71
C ALA A 72 -24.94 18.56 -9.66
N LYS A 73 -24.39 19.20 -10.70
CA LYS A 73 -25.19 19.95 -11.69
C LYS A 73 -25.86 19.04 -12.72
N ASN A 74 -25.25 17.88 -13.01
CA ASN A 74 -25.71 16.93 -14.02
C ASN A 74 -26.09 15.60 -13.34
N LYS A 75 -26.97 15.64 -12.34
CA LYS A 75 -27.37 14.48 -11.57
C LYS A 75 -27.95 13.35 -12.42
N GLU A 76 -28.82 13.70 -13.37
CA GLU A 76 -29.44 12.74 -14.29
C GLU A 76 -28.41 11.98 -15.12
N ALA A 77 -27.41 12.68 -15.67
CA ALA A 77 -26.32 12.04 -16.42
C ALA A 77 -25.46 11.13 -15.52
N ALA A 78 -25.22 11.51 -14.27
CA ALA A 78 -24.51 10.67 -13.31
C ALA A 78 -25.30 9.40 -12.98
N GLU A 79 -26.61 9.51 -12.76
CA GLU A 79 -27.52 8.37 -12.54
C GLU A 79 -27.55 7.43 -13.76
N MET A 80 -27.58 7.99 -14.99
CA MET A 80 -27.48 7.20 -16.22
C MET A 80 -26.15 6.46 -16.32
N PHE A 81 -25.04 7.10 -15.95
CA PHE A 81 -23.72 6.45 -15.95
C PHE A 81 -23.65 5.30 -14.94
N ILE A 82 -24.13 5.51 -13.71
CA ILE A 82 -24.19 4.45 -12.71
C ILE A 82 -25.05 3.28 -13.20
N ASN A 83 -26.22 3.58 -13.80
CA ASN A 83 -27.07 2.55 -14.37
C ASN A 83 -26.39 1.79 -15.51
N TYR A 84 -25.65 2.48 -16.40
CA TYR A 84 -24.85 1.84 -17.44
C TYR A 84 -23.79 0.89 -16.84
N MET A 85 -23.11 1.27 -15.76
CA MET A 85 -22.14 0.40 -15.06
C MET A 85 -22.79 -0.86 -14.48
N CYS A 86 -24.12 -0.85 -14.26
CA CYS A 86 -24.88 -2.01 -13.78
C CYS A 86 -25.41 -2.91 -14.91
N GLU A 87 -25.19 -2.57 -16.20
CA GLU A 87 -25.54 -3.45 -17.31
C GLU A 87 -24.66 -4.72 -17.28
N THR A 88 -25.25 -5.89 -17.51
CA THR A 88 -24.54 -7.18 -17.39
C THR A 88 -23.25 -7.23 -18.21
N SER A 89 -23.30 -6.80 -19.50
CA SER A 89 -22.11 -6.81 -20.37
C SER A 89 -21.00 -5.87 -19.90
N VAL A 90 -21.37 -4.73 -19.29
CA VAL A 90 -20.41 -3.77 -18.73
C VAL A 90 -19.83 -4.29 -17.43
N GLY A 91 -20.67 -4.86 -16.56
CA GLY A 91 -20.23 -5.48 -15.33
C GLY A 91 -19.27 -6.65 -15.54
N LEU A 92 -19.55 -7.51 -16.53
CA LEU A 92 -18.65 -8.60 -16.93
C LEU A 92 -17.28 -8.07 -17.37
N ALA A 93 -17.25 -7.11 -18.30
CA ALA A 93 -16.01 -6.50 -18.78
C ALA A 93 -15.22 -5.81 -17.64
N ASN A 94 -15.93 -5.23 -16.66
CA ASN A 94 -15.29 -4.62 -15.50
C ASN A 94 -14.67 -5.67 -14.58
N CYS A 95 -15.38 -6.76 -14.27
CA CYS A 95 -14.85 -7.85 -13.44
C CYS A 95 -13.63 -8.51 -14.08
N ASP A 96 -13.67 -8.75 -15.37
CA ASP A 96 -12.57 -9.33 -16.14
C ASP A 96 -11.32 -8.43 -16.10
N PHE A 97 -11.52 -7.12 -16.18
CA PHE A 97 -10.42 -6.16 -16.22
C PHE A 97 -9.77 -5.92 -14.86
N ILE A 98 -10.57 -5.86 -13.77
CA ILE A 98 -10.05 -5.47 -12.43
C ILE A 98 -9.89 -6.65 -11.47
N GLY A 99 -10.36 -7.87 -11.81
CA GLY A 99 -10.27 -9.05 -10.95
C GLY A 99 -11.15 -9.03 -9.69
N TYR A 100 -11.99 -8.00 -9.50
CA TYR A 100 -12.82 -7.85 -8.29
C TYR A 100 -14.16 -8.59 -8.40
N SER A 101 -14.67 -9.03 -7.25
CA SER A 101 -16.02 -9.58 -7.12
C SER A 101 -17.10 -8.54 -7.42
N THR A 102 -18.25 -8.99 -7.90
CA THR A 102 -19.40 -8.14 -8.25
C THR A 102 -20.58 -8.35 -7.29
N PRO A 103 -21.31 -7.28 -6.92
CA PRO A 103 -22.59 -7.42 -6.21
C PRO A 103 -23.78 -7.69 -7.14
N LEU A 104 -23.58 -7.70 -8.46
CA LEU A 104 -24.65 -7.86 -9.45
C LEU A 104 -24.88 -9.34 -9.75
N THR A 105 -26.06 -9.86 -9.37
CA THR A 105 -26.41 -11.29 -9.50
C THR A 105 -26.37 -11.77 -10.96
N GLU A 106 -26.85 -10.95 -11.91
CA GLU A 106 -26.83 -11.29 -13.34
C GLU A 106 -25.40 -11.40 -13.87
N VAL A 107 -24.52 -10.46 -13.46
CA VAL A 107 -23.09 -10.50 -13.80
C VAL A 107 -22.44 -11.75 -13.20
N TRP A 108 -22.63 -12.01 -11.91
CA TRP A 108 -22.08 -13.20 -11.25
C TRP A 108 -22.53 -14.51 -11.93
N ASN A 109 -23.77 -14.61 -12.39
CA ASN A 109 -24.26 -15.80 -13.07
C ASN A 109 -23.54 -16.08 -14.38
N GLU A 110 -23.05 -15.04 -15.07
CA GLU A 110 -22.39 -15.10 -16.37
C GLU A 110 -20.86 -15.00 -16.29
N LEU A 111 -20.27 -14.83 -15.08
CA LEU A 111 -18.81 -14.85 -14.91
C LEU A 111 -18.20 -16.18 -15.36
N ASP A 112 -16.98 -16.11 -15.88
CA ASP A 112 -16.16 -17.28 -16.12
C ASP A 112 -15.89 -18.05 -14.82
N ASP A 113 -15.78 -19.35 -14.91
CA ASP A 113 -15.65 -20.24 -13.75
C ASP A 113 -14.41 -19.92 -12.91
N ASP A 114 -13.32 -19.49 -13.52
CA ASP A 114 -12.05 -19.14 -12.86
C ASP A 114 -12.23 -17.99 -11.86
N LEU A 115 -12.98 -16.96 -12.22
CA LEU A 115 -13.28 -15.84 -11.32
C LEU A 115 -14.46 -16.16 -10.40
N LYS A 116 -15.50 -16.80 -10.93
CA LYS A 116 -16.75 -17.13 -10.20
C LYS A 116 -16.51 -18.02 -8.97
N TYR A 117 -15.58 -18.95 -9.09
CA TYR A 117 -15.23 -19.90 -8.01
C TYR A 117 -13.86 -19.60 -7.39
N SER A 118 -13.30 -18.44 -7.65
CA SER A 118 -12.07 -17.96 -7.02
C SER A 118 -12.28 -17.75 -5.53
N GLU A 119 -11.57 -18.49 -4.69
CA GLU A 119 -11.57 -18.26 -3.24
C GLU A 119 -10.95 -16.91 -2.83
N ILE A 120 -10.21 -16.27 -3.75
CA ILE A 120 -9.66 -14.93 -3.55
C ILE A 120 -10.76 -13.88 -3.71
N ALA A 121 -11.53 -13.94 -4.82
CA ALA A 121 -12.60 -13.00 -5.12
C ALA A 121 -13.88 -13.25 -4.30
N TYR A 122 -14.18 -14.52 -4.05
CA TYR A 122 -15.38 -15.00 -3.34
C TYR A 122 -14.99 -15.97 -2.22
N PRO A 123 -14.41 -15.46 -1.12
CA PRO A 123 -13.94 -16.30 -0.02
C PRO A 123 -15.08 -17.07 0.64
N GLY A 124 -14.76 -18.20 1.22
CA GLY A 124 -15.71 -19.07 1.93
C GLY A 124 -16.30 -18.42 3.18
N GLU A 125 -17.37 -19.04 3.71
CA GLU A 125 -18.09 -18.55 4.88
C GLU A 125 -17.18 -18.42 6.12
N ASP A 126 -16.24 -19.31 6.29
CA ASP A 126 -15.24 -19.34 7.38
C ASP A 126 -14.33 -18.10 7.40
N VAL A 127 -13.99 -17.54 6.22
CA VAL A 127 -13.25 -16.28 6.07
C VAL A 127 -14.18 -15.11 6.33
N MET A 128 -15.39 -15.15 5.75
CA MET A 128 -16.36 -14.06 5.86
C MET A 128 -16.90 -13.88 7.30
N GLU A 129 -17.00 -14.94 8.09
CA GLU A 129 -17.36 -14.85 9.53
C GLU A 129 -16.35 -14.03 10.35
N LYS A 130 -15.09 -13.92 9.89
CA LYS A 130 -14.03 -13.15 10.53
C LYS A 130 -13.81 -11.79 9.87
N ALA A 131 -14.60 -11.45 8.85
CA ALA A 131 -14.43 -10.22 8.11
C ALA A 131 -14.97 -9.02 8.90
N GLU A 132 -14.21 -7.94 8.94
CA GLU A 132 -14.57 -6.70 9.61
C GLU A 132 -14.64 -5.54 8.62
N VAL A 133 -15.64 -4.68 8.80
CA VAL A 133 -15.81 -3.44 8.01
C VAL A 133 -15.25 -2.27 8.80
N PHE A 134 -14.49 -1.40 8.15
CA PHE A 134 -14.04 -0.15 8.75
C PHE A 134 -15.23 0.76 9.02
N ASN A 135 -15.39 1.14 10.29
CA ASN A 135 -16.41 2.06 10.71
C ASN A 135 -15.87 3.49 10.81
N THR A 136 -16.76 4.48 10.68
CA THR A 136 -16.41 5.87 10.97
C THR A 136 -16.01 6.02 12.43
N LEU A 137 -14.79 6.51 12.66
CA LEU A 137 -14.27 6.77 13.99
C LEU A 137 -14.49 8.24 14.39
N PRO A 138 -14.57 8.54 15.71
CA PRO A 138 -14.56 9.90 16.20
C PRO A 138 -13.32 10.68 15.75
N ASP A 139 -13.45 12.00 15.54
CA ASP A 139 -12.39 12.85 14.99
C ASP A 139 -11.11 12.83 15.84
N ASP A 140 -11.24 12.77 17.17
CA ASP A 140 -10.13 12.69 18.11
C ASP A 140 -9.36 11.36 18.00
N ILE A 141 -10.05 10.26 17.72
CA ILE A 141 -9.45 8.95 17.48
C ILE A 141 -8.71 8.95 16.13
N ASN A 142 -9.32 9.49 15.08
CA ASN A 142 -8.66 9.62 13.77
C ASN A 142 -7.40 10.47 13.87
N ALA A 143 -7.45 11.61 14.54
CA ALA A 143 -6.30 12.47 14.76
C ALA A 143 -5.17 11.77 15.56
N ALA A 144 -5.54 10.96 16.56
CA ALA A 144 -4.59 10.17 17.33
C ALA A 144 -3.93 9.07 16.49
N MET A 145 -4.71 8.39 15.62
CA MET A 145 -4.19 7.39 14.69
C MET A 145 -3.21 8.00 13.68
N ASP A 146 -3.55 9.13 13.07
CA ASP A 146 -2.69 9.86 12.13
C ASP A 146 -1.38 10.30 12.76
N ALA A 147 -1.43 10.81 13.99
CA ALA A 147 -0.24 11.21 14.74
C ALA A 147 0.67 10.01 15.05
N GLN A 148 0.09 8.90 15.51
CA GLN A 148 0.83 7.67 15.81
C GLN A 148 1.42 7.04 14.54
N TRP A 149 0.67 7.02 13.44
CA TRP A 149 1.16 6.54 12.14
C TRP A 149 2.33 7.38 11.63
N SER A 150 2.26 8.69 11.77
CA SER A 150 3.34 9.61 11.40
C SER A 150 4.59 9.40 12.27
N GLU A 151 4.41 9.18 13.57
CA GLU A 151 5.49 8.81 14.49
C GLU A 151 6.13 7.48 14.07
N MET A 152 5.32 6.45 13.80
CA MET A 152 5.79 5.13 13.37
C MET A 152 6.58 5.22 12.07
N LYS A 153 6.10 5.96 11.06
CA LYS A 153 6.82 6.14 9.79
C LYS A 153 8.17 6.83 9.96
N SER A 154 8.30 7.73 10.93
CA SER A 154 9.56 8.43 11.24
C SER A 154 10.45 7.70 12.24
N TYR A 155 9.95 6.63 12.88
CA TYR A 155 10.71 5.86 13.86
C TYR A 155 11.88 5.13 13.19
N GLU A 156 13.08 5.27 13.76
CA GLU A 156 14.28 4.51 13.41
C GLU A 156 14.82 3.82 14.66
N GLU A 157 14.91 2.49 14.63
CA GLU A 157 15.51 1.74 15.72
C GLU A 157 17.02 1.91 15.70
N GLY A 158 17.58 2.44 16.78
CA GLY A 158 19.03 2.64 16.90
C GLY A 158 19.59 3.71 15.98
N GLY A 159 18.81 4.77 15.76
CA GLY A 159 19.09 5.84 14.82
C GLY A 159 20.57 6.09 14.58
N SER A 160 20.96 6.12 13.31
CA SER A 160 22.33 6.33 12.84
C SER A 160 22.93 7.72 13.22
N GLY A 161 22.44 8.34 14.29
CA GLY A 161 22.96 9.61 14.80
C GLY A 161 24.47 9.58 14.97
N TRP A 162 25.02 8.45 15.41
CA TRP A 162 26.48 8.28 15.49
C TRP A 162 27.16 8.26 14.10
N MET A 163 26.53 7.69 13.07
CA MET A 163 27.07 7.72 11.70
C MET A 163 27.10 9.14 11.12
N VAL A 164 26.07 9.95 11.40
CA VAL A 164 26.06 11.38 11.02
C VAL A 164 27.17 12.12 11.75
N VAL A 165 27.38 11.86 13.04
CA VAL A 165 28.47 12.43 13.82
C VAL A 165 29.83 12.00 13.27
N VAL A 166 30.00 10.73 12.92
CA VAL A 166 31.25 10.21 12.30
C VAL A 166 31.49 10.87 10.94
N MET A 167 30.46 10.98 10.08
CA MET A 167 30.58 11.68 8.79
C MET A 167 30.97 13.14 8.96
N LEU A 168 30.42 13.85 9.93
CA LEU A 168 30.81 15.24 10.25
C LEU A 168 32.25 15.33 10.73
N ILE A 169 32.70 14.43 11.61
CA ILE A 169 34.08 14.37 12.09
C ILE A 169 35.04 14.13 10.92
N VAL A 170 34.73 13.19 10.03
CA VAL A 170 35.54 12.90 8.84
C VAL A 170 35.59 14.11 7.90
N ALA A 171 34.45 14.78 7.65
CA ALA A 171 34.42 15.98 6.82
C ALA A 171 35.29 17.13 7.41
N VAL A 172 35.23 17.34 8.73
CA VAL A 172 36.07 18.31 9.43
C VAL A 172 37.55 17.94 9.33
N ALA A 173 37.89 16.65 9.53
CA ALA A 173 39.27 16.17 9.41
C ALA A 173 39.84 16.34 8.01
N ILE A 174 39.05 16.05 6.97
CA ILE A 174 39.47 16.28 5.54
C ILE A 174 39.65 17.78 5.29
N SER A 175 38.77 18.62 5.77
CA SER A 175 38.86 20.07 5.59
C SER A 175 40.12 20.66 6.27
N THR A 176 40.38 20.28 7.51
CA THR A 176 41.55 20.71 8.28
C THR A 176 42.87 20.23 7.62
N PHE A 177 42.88 18.96 7.12
CA PHE A 177 44.02 18.43 6.41
C PHE A 177 44.28 19.19 5.09
N ASN A 178 43.27 19.55 4.33
CA ASN A 178 43.40 20.34 3.11
C ASN A 178 43.89 21.76 3.39
N ILE A 179 43.44 22.41 4.46
CA ILE A 179 43.94 23.73 4.90
C ILE A 179 45.40 23.62 5.29
N TRP A 180 45.77 22.60 6.10
CA TRP A 180 47.18 22.38 6.49
C TRP A 180 48.10 22.13 5.29
N ARG A 181 47.69 21.34 4.30
CA ARG A 181 48.42 21.13 3.06
C ARG A 181 48.64 22.45 2.31
N LYS A 182 47.60 23.29 2.20
CA LYS A 182 47.72 24.62 1.53
C LYS A 182 48.69 25.56 2.26
N LEU A 183 48.64 25.58 3.58
CA LEU A 183 49.56 26.39 4.39
C LEU A 183 51.00 25.92 4.27
N ARG A 184 51.25 24.62 4.28
CA ARG A 184 52.57 24.03 4.08
C ARG A 184 53.14 24.32 2.69
N LYS A 185 52.31 24.28 1.64
CA LYS A 185 52.75 24.62 0.28
C LYS A 185 53.13 26.08 0.18
N LYS A 186 52.32 26.99 0.74
CA LYS A 186 52.61 28.44 0.75
C LYS A 186 53.91 28.80 1.54
N SER A 187 54.24 28.04 2.59
CA SER A 187 55.50 28.24 3.34
C SER A 187 56.74 27.76 2.56
N ARG A 188 56.60 26.81 1.63
CA ARG A 188 57.72 26.30 0.81
C ARG A 188 57.98 27.19 -0.41
N ASP A 189 56.94 27.89 -0.92
CA ASP A 189 57.06 28.78 -2.09
C ASP A 189 57.61 30.18 -1.71
N ASN A 190 57.80 30.45 -0.42
CA ASN A 190 58.32 31.73 0.11
C ASN A 190 59.77 31.64 0.57
N TYR A 191 60.48 30.56 0.27
CA TYR A 191 61.93 30.36 0.42
C TYR A 191 62.56 30.01 -0.95
#